data_33c6531ceb0abe63bf9061756e30d2fb
#
_entry.id   33c6531ceb0abe63bf9061756e30d2fb
#
_cell.length_a   1.000
_cell.length_b   1.000
_cell.length_c   1.000
_cell.angle_alpha   90.00
_cell.angle_beta   90.00
_cell.angle_gamma   90.00
#
_symmetry.space_group_name_H-M   'P 1'
#
loop_
_entity.id
_entity.type
_entity.pdbx_description
1 polymer ?
#
loop_
_entity_poly.entity_id
_entity_poly.type
_entity_poly.pdbx_seq_one_letter_code
_entity_poly.pdbx_strand_id
1 'polypeptide(L)'
;ASDVYKRQGEWEKELARIERGELSADTFRKKIEAYTREITSELLSCDKLFGSRDSGCACPKCGTGRMRFYGKVVRCDNTECGLLVFRLKAGRTLSDDEIKDLLTDGHTKLLKGFKSKQGKNFDAIVAFDGDYNTTFVFPEKKCKSSYPKKRK
;
A
#
# COMPACT_ATOMS: atom_id res chain seq x y z
N ALA A 1 22.02 -14.29 7.71
CA ALA A 1 21.83 -15.55 8.44
C ALA A 1 22.85 -15.73 9.58
N SER A 2 24.14 -15.42 9.32
CA SER A 2 25.23 -15.62 10.30
C SER A 2 25.04 -14.83 11.60
N ASP A 3 24.55 -13.60 11.54
CA ASP A 3 24.45 -12.72 12.71
C ASP A 3 23.28 -13.08 13.64
N VAL A 4 22.22 -13.66 13.08
CA VAL A 4 21.07 -14.14 13.86
C VAL A 4 21.50 -15.33 14.75
N TYR A 5 22.26 -16.29 14.21
CA TYR A 5 22.73 -17.46 14.97
C TYR A 5 23.74 -17.07 16.03
N LYS A 6 24.62 -16.11 15.78
CA LYS A 6 25.58 -15.62 16.79
C LYS A 6 24.83 -14.99 17.96
N ARG A 7 23.84 -14.19 17.71
CA ARG A 7 23.05 -13.51 18.74
C ARG A 7 22.20 -14.46 19.55
N GLN A 8 21.61 -15.46 18.90
CA GLN A 8 20.89 -16.53 19.58
C GLN A 8 21.80 -17.24 20.58
N GLY A 9 23.03 -17.60 20.17
CA GLY A 9 24.00 -18.26 21.05
C GLY A 9 24.44 -17.39 22.24
N GLU A 10 24.50 -16.06 22.08
CA GLU A 10 24.79 -15.15 23.18
C GLU A 10 23.63 -15.11 24.18
N TRP A 11 22.39 -15.05 23.72
CA TRP A 11 21.22 -15.04 24.60
C TRP A 11 21.06 -16.35 25.36
N GLU A 12 21.32 -17.49 24.73
CA GLU A 12 21.32 -18.80 25.39
C GLU A 12 22.37 -18.86 26.53
N LYS A 13 23.56 -18.32 26.30
CA LYS A 13 24.59 -18.21 27.34
C LYS A 13 24.15 -17.30 28.51
N GLU A 14 23.49 -16.18 28.22
CA GLU A 14 23.00 -15.29 29.27
C GLU A 14 21.85 -15.94 30.08
N LEU A 15 20.95 -16.67 29.40
CA LEU A 15 19.92 -17.46 30.09
C LEU A 15 20.50 -18.51 31.01
N ALA A 16 21.53 -19.25 30.58
CA ALA A 16 22.22 -20.21 31.43
C ALA A 16 22.94 -19.56 32.65
N ARG A 17 23.35 -18.30 32.52
CA ARG A 17 23.90 -17.51 33.63
C ARG A 17 22.83 -17.09 34.61
N ILE A 18 21.62 -16.79 34.15
CA ILE A 18 20.45 -16.49 35.00
C ILE A 18 20.08 -17.73 35.83
N GLU A 19 20.04 -18.92 35.19
CA GLU A 19 19.75 -20.17 35.89
C GLU A 19 20.75 -20.46 37.01
N ARG A 20 22.03 -20.08 36.83
CA ARG A 20 23.08 -20.22 37.84
C ARG A 20 23.10 -19.11 38.89
N GLY A 21 22.20 -18.12 38.77
CA GLY A 21 22.16 -16.96 39.67
C GLY A 21 23.27 -15.92 39.47
N GLU A 22 24.05 -16.03 38.38
CA GLU A 22 25.15 -15.12 38.05
C GLU A 22 24.68 -13.82 37.41
N LEU A 23 23.49 -13.80 36.81
CA LEU A 23 22.90 -12.66 36.12
C LEU A 23 21.44 -12.47 36.58
N SER A 24 21.05 -11.21 36.81
CA SER A 24 19.65 -10.89 37.11
C SER A 24 18.78 -10.94 35.88
N ALA A 25 17.59 -11.56 35.96
CA ALA A 25 16.58 -11.59 34.93
C ALA A 25 16.18 -10.18 34.44
N ASP A 26 16.17 -9.18 35.35
CA ASP A 26 15.84 -7.79 35.02
C ASP A 26 16.90 -7.15 34.10
N THR A 27 18.17 -7.49 34.30
CA THR A 27 19.27 -7.02 33.46
C THR A 27 19.12 -7.58 32.04
N PHE A 28 18.78 -8.84 31.89
CA PHE A 28 18.53 -9.50 30.63
C PHE A 28 17.31 -8.90 29.92
N ARG A 29 16.21 -8.66 30.64
CA ARG A 29 15.00 -8.02 30.10
C ARG A 29 15.30 -6.64 29.53
N LYS A 30 16.04 -5.80 30.26
CA LYS A 30 16.45 -4.46 29.79
C LYS A 30 17.28 -4.52 28.52
N LYS A 31 18.15 -5.52 28.37
CA LYS A 31 18.93 -5.72 27.14
C LYS A 31 18.03 -6.07 25.96
N ILE A 32 17.07 -6.97 26.14
CA ILE A 32 16.10 -7.33 25.09
C ILE A 32 15.25 -6.13 24.70
N GLU A 33 14.76 -5.36 25.65
CA GLU A 33 13.97 -4.15 25.40
C GLU A 33 14.76 -3.10 24.61
N ALA A 34 16.02 -2.86 24.99
CA ALA A 34 16.90 -1.94 24.28
C ALA A 34 17.14 -2.39 22.84
N TYR A 35 17.43 -3.68 22.65
CA TYR A 35 17.62 -4.27 21.33
C TYR A 35 16.36 -4.21 20.46
N THR A 36 15.20 -4.50 21.04
CA THR A 36 13.92 -4.40 20.33
C THR A 36 13.62 -2.98 19.88
N ARG A 37 13.91 -1.98 20.73
CA ARG A 37 13.75 -0.56 20.38
C ARG A 37 14.69 -0.15 19.23
N GLU A 38 15.95 -0.59 19.29
CA GLU A 38 16.96 -0.32 18.27
C GLU A 38 16.50 -0.86 16.91
N ILE A 39 16.17 -2.16 16.83
CA ILE A 39 15.70 -2.78 15.59
C ILE A 39 14.41 -2.15 15.10
N THR A 40 13.45 -1.87 15.99
CA THR A 40 12.21 -1.23 15.60
C THR A 40 12.46 0.15 15.01
N SER A 41 13.37 0.93 15.61
CA SER A 41 13.78 2.24 15.09
C SER A 41 14.45 2.12 13.73
N GLU A 42 15.38 1.18 13.56
CA GLU A 42 16.03 0.91 12.27
C GLU A 42 15.04 0.48 11.20
N LEU A 43 14.10 -0.41 11.53
CA LEU A 43 13.06 -0.86 10.62
C LEU A 43 12.11 0.27 10.19
N LEU A 44 11.73 1.14 11.12
CA LEU A 44 10.88 2.30 10.84
C LEU A 44 11.60 3.36 9.99
N SER A 45 12.92 3.49 10.13
CA SER A 45 13.74 4.40 9.33
C SER A 45 14.17 3.80 7.97
N CYS A 46 13.99 2.49 7.77
CA CYS A 46 14.44 1.79 6.59
C CYS A 46 13.40 1.85 5.47
N ASP A 47 13.45 2.90 4.64
CA ASP A 47 12.61 3.06 3.43
C ASP A 47 12.72 1.87 2.46
N LYS A 48 13.83 1.12 2.50
CA LYS A 48 14.07 -0.04 1.64
C LYS A 48 13.21 -1.26 1.99
N LEU A 49 12.88 -1.47 3.27
CA LEU A 49 12.09 -2.62 3.70
C LEU A 49 10.60 -2.48 3.40
N PHE A 50 10.08 -1.26 3.43
CA PHE A 50 8.68 -1.00 3.10
C PHE A 50 8.47 -0.64 1.63
N GLY A 51 9.55 -0.62 0.83
CA GLY A 51 9.48 -0.46 -0.62
C GLY A 51 8.68 0.76 -1.06
N SER A 52 8.70 1.84 -0.27
CA SER A 52 8.01 3.06 -0.67
C SER A 52 8.79 3.75 -1.79
N ARG A 53 8.13 3.89 -2.94
CA ARG A 53 8.67 4.67 -4.06
C ARG A 53 7.89 5.97 -4.18
N ASP A 54 8.60 7.07 -4.39
CA ASP A 54 7.94 8.35 -4.71
C ASP A 54 7.20 8.21 -6.04
N SER A 55 5.95 8.64 -6.08
CA SER A 55 5.16 8.66 -7.31
C SER A 55 5.55 9.81 -8.25
N GLY A 56 6.26 10.81 -7.73
CA GLY A 56 6.52 12.09 -8.41
C GLY A 56 5.29 13.02 -8.47
N CYS A 57 4.16 12.62 -7.88
CA CYS A 57 2.91 13.39 -7.90
C CYS A 57 2.63 14.05 -6.54
N ALA A 58 2.17 15.30 -6.57
CA ALA A 58 1.65 15.96 -5.38
C ALA A 58 0.34 15.29 -4.93
N CYS A 59 0.03 15.40 -3.64
CA CYS A 59 -1.24 14.89 -3.13
C CYS A 59 -2.41 15.76 -3.61
N PRO A 60 -3.42 15.23 -4.29
CA PRO A 60 -4.56 16.00 -4.78
C PRO A 60 -5.43 16.57 -3.65
N LYS A 61 -5.37 15.99 -2.46
CA LYS A 61 -6.17 16.42 -1.31
C LYS A 61 -5.55 17.59 -0.55
N CYS A 62 -4.26 17.54 -0.22
CA CYS A 62 -3.60 18.59 0.57
C CYS A 62 -2.68 19.51 -0.25
N GLY A 63 -2.30 19.11 -1.45
CA GLY A 63 -1.41 19.88 -2.33
C GLY A 63 0.04 20.02 -1.86
N THR A 64 0.33 19.78 -0.58
CA THR A 64 1.64 19.97 0.05
C THR A 64 2.44 18.68 0.19
N GLY A 65 1.75 17.54 0.46
CA GLY A 65 2.37 16.23 0.58
C GLY A 65 2.61 15.58 -0.77
N ARG A 66 3.50 14.58 -0.79
CA ARG A 66 3.75 13.73 -1.95
C ARG A 66 3.09 12.38 -1.79
N MET A 67 2.67 11.81 -2.91
CA MET A 67 2.11 10.46 -2.92
C MET A 67 3.22 9.43 -3.04
N ARG A 68 3.23 8.44 -2.15
CA ARG A 68 4.21 7.35 -2.14
C ARG A 68 3.54 6.02 -2.42
N PHE A 69 4.17 5.21 -3.28
CA PHE A 69 3.76 3.85 -3.57
C PHE A 69 4.26 2.90 -2.48
N TYR A 70 3.34 2.23 -1.83
CA TYR A 70 3.59 1.03 -1.01
C TYR A 70 2.95 -0.15 -1.72
N GLY A 71 3.51 -1.31 -1.74
CA GLY A 71 3.09 -2.46 -2.55
C GLY A 71 1.63 -2.52 -2.99
N LYS A 72 0.67 -2.52 -2.05
CA LYS A 72 -0.79 -2.61 -2.32
C LYS A 72 -1.54 -1.27 -2.24
N VAL A 73 -0.90 -0.22 -1.75
CA VAL A 73 -1.53 1.08 -1.50
C VAL A 73 -0.64 2.22 -1.97
N VAL A 74 -1.26 3.37 -2.20
CA VAL A 74 -0.57 4.65 -2.41
C VAL A 74 -1.04 5.61 -1.34
N ARG A 75 -0.12 6.21 -0.62
CA ARG A 75 -0.42 7.04 0.55
C ARG A 75 0.29 8.38 0.45
N CYS A 76 -0.36 9.42 0.97
CA CYS A 76 0.29 10.71 1.18
C CYS A 76 1.32 10.61 2.31
N ASP A 77 2.48 11.24 2.14
CA ASP A 77 3.52 11.32 3.18
C ASP A 77 3.17 12.31 4.31
N ASN A 78 2.24 13.22 4.04
CA ASN A 78 1.70 14.10 5.08
C ASN A 78 0.75 13.30 5.99
N THR A 79 1.14 13.14 7.25
CA THR A 79 0.40 12.38 8.26
C THR A 79 -0.97 12.97 8.59
N GLU A 80 -1.12 14.31 8.49
CA GLU A 80 -2.38 15.00 8.74
C GLU A 80 -3.39 14.83 7.60
N CYS A 81 -2.91 14.62 6.38
CA CYS A 81 -3.77 14.46 5.20
C CYS A 81 -4.51 13.13 5.19
N GLY A 82 -3.82 12.04 5.52
CA GLY A 82 -4.38 10.70 5.60
C GLY A 82 -4.91 10.12 4.29
N LEU A 83 -4.67 10.75 3.12
CA LEU A 83 -5.14 10.22 1.84
C LEU A 83 -4.48 8.86 1.55
N LEU A 84 -5.32 7.86 1.31
CA LEU A 84 -4.93 6.49 1.01
C LEU A 84 -5.69 5.98 -0.22
N VAL A 85 -4.98 5.50 -1.21
CA VAL A 85 -5.54 4.91 -2.43
C VAL A 85 -5.14 3.45 -2.53
N PHE A 86 -6.12 2.54 -2.57
CA PHE A 86 -5.86 1.12 -2.77
C PHE A 86 -5.63 0.83 -4.25
N ARG A 87 -4.56 0.12 -4.57
CA ARG A 87 -4.23 -0.31 -5.92
C ARG A 87 -5.12 -1.43 -6.44
N LEU A 88 -5.60 -2.31 -5.53
CA LEU A 88 -6.49 -3.40 -5.88
C LEU A 88 -7.93 -2.88 -5.93
N LYS A 89 -8.53 -2.88 -7.11
CA LYS A 89 -9.92 -2.48 -7.36
C LYS A 89 -10.65 -3.55 -8.17
N ALA A 90 -11.76 -4.05 -7.66
CA ALA A 90 -12.61 -5.03 -8.35
C ALA A 90 -11.81 -6.18 -9.01
N GLY A 91 -10.89 -6.79 -8.26
CA GLY A 91 -10.07 -7.92 -8.73
C GLY A 91 -8.93 -7.57 -9.70
N ARG A 92 -8.71 -6.27 -10.00
CA ARG A 92 -7.61 -5.78 -10.82
C ARG A 92 -6.69 -4.88 -10.00
N THR A 93 -5.38 -5.04 -10.18
CA THR A 93 -4.37 -4.15 -9.61
C THR A 93 -4.07 -3.03 -10.61
N LEU A 94 -4.19 -1.79 -10.16
CA LEU A 94 -3.84 -0.61 -10.96
C LEU A 94 -2.32 -0.49 -11.10
N SER A 95 -1.85 -0.18 -12.32
CA SER A 95 -0.44 0.09 -12.58
C SER A 95 -0.01 1.45 -11.99
N ASP A 96 1.31 1.67 -11.94
CA ASP A 96 1.87 2.93 -11.44
C ASP A 96 1.43 4.12 -12.33
N ASP A 97 1.34 3.92 -13.64
CA ASP A 97 0.92 4.97 -14.59
C ASP A 97 -0.58 5.28 -14.46
N GLU A 98 -1.43 4.25 -14.31
CA GLU A 98 -2.86 4.42 -14.06
C GLU A 98 -3.14 5.18 -12.75
N ILE A 99 -2.30 4.96 -11.73
CA ILE A 99 -2.37 5.71 -10.46
C ILE A 99 -1.91 7.16 -10.67
N LYS A 100 -0.86 7.40 -11.44
CA LYS A 100 -0.41 8.77 -11.75
C LYS A 100 -1.47 9.56 -12.51
N ASP A 101 -2.10 8.96 -13.52
CA ASP A 101 -3.25 9.59 -14.23
C ASP A 101 -4.36 9.96 -13.22
N LEU A 102 -4.70 9.04 -12.31
CA LEU A 102 -5.70 9.29 -11.27
C LEU A 102 -5.31 10.43 -10.31
N LEU A 103 -4.03 10.53 -9.92
CA LEU A 103 -3.55 11.57 -9.01
C LEU A 103 -3.44 12.94 -9.67
N THR A 104 -3.16 12.99 -10.97
CA THR A 104 -2.95 14.23 -11.72
C THR A 104 -4.25 14.78 -12.29
N ASP A 105 -5.04 13.92 -12.93
CA ASP A 105 -6.26 14.31 -13.66
C ASP A 105 -7.53 14.07 -12.86
N GLY A 106 -7.42 13.41 -11.68
CA GLY A 106 -8.56 13.01 -10.86
C GLY A 106 -9.31 11.78 -11.40
N HIS A 107 -8.94 11.27 -12.56
CA HIS A 107 -9.53 10.09 -13.17
C HIS A 107 -8.52 9.33 -14.05
N THR A 108 -8.77 8.04 -14.28
CA THR A 108 -7.98 7.23 -15.19
C THR A 108 -8.60 7.20 -16.58
N LYS A 109 -7.86 6.68 -17.55
CA LYS A 109 -8.43 6.26 -18.84
C LYS A 109 -9.41 5.10 -18.63
N LEU A 110 -10.13 4.72 -19.70
CA LEU A 110 -10.99 3.53 -19.66
C LEU A 110 -10.15 2.27 -19.43
N LEU A 111 -10.31 1.66 -18.28
CA LEU A 111 -9.61 0.45 -17.88
C LEU A 111 -10.49 -0.77 -18.09
N LYS A 112 -9.89 -1.84 -18.63
CA LYS A 112 -10.58 -3.09 -18.93
C LYS A 112 -10.22 -4.18 -17.89
N GLY A 113 -11.12 -5.13 -17.73
CA GLY A 113 -10.82 -6.34 -16.98
C GLY A 113 -11.07 -6.24 -15.48
N PHE A 114 -11.93 -5.33 -15.04
CA PHE A 114 -12.47 -5.37 -13.69
C PHE A 114 -13.46 -6.53 -13.54
N LYS A 115 -13.50 -7.14 -12.35
CA LYS A 115 -14.43 -8.22 -12.03
C LYS A 115 -15.53 -7.73 -11.09
N SER A 116 -16.78 -7.88 -11.49
CA SER A 116 -17.92 -7.59 -10.63
C SER A 116 -18.03 -8.63 -9.50
N LYS A 117 -18.85 -8.37 -8.48
CA LYS A 117 -19.16 -9.33 -7.40
C LYS A 117 -19.74 -10.65 -7.94
N GLN A 118 -20.35 -10.62 -9.12
CA GLN A 118 -20.91 -11.79 -9.82
C GLN A 118 -19.91 -12.48 -10.77
N GLY A 119 -18.62 -12.10 -10.74
CA GLY A 119 -17.59 -12.67 -11.59
C GLY A 119 -17.59 -12.20 -13.05
N LYS A 120 -18.49 -11.28 -13.44
CA LYS A 120 -18.53 -10.73 -14.80
C LYS A 120 -17.47 -9.67 -14.98
N ASN A 121 -16.77 -9.70 -16.12
CA ASN A 121 -15.81 -8.66 -16.48
C ASN A 121 -16.56 -7.40 -16.92
N PHE A 122 -16.05 -6.23 -16.54
CA PHE A 122 -16.53 -4.94 -16.97
C PHE A 122 -15.40 -3.95 -17.19
N ASP A 123 -15.66 -2.93 -17.99
CA ASP A 123 -14.73 -1.84 -18.26
C ASP A 123 -15.25 -0.57 -17.59
N ALA A 124 -14.39 0.16 -16.91
CA ALA A 124 -14.75 1.39 -16.20
C ALA A 124 -13.58 2.35 -16.13
N ILE A 125 -13.88 3.61 -15.88
CA ILE A 125 -12.93 4.64 -15.51
C ILE A 125 -12.92 4.69 -14.00
N VAL A 126 -11.73 4.78 -13.38
CA VAL A 126 -11.60 5.02 -11.94
C VAL A 126 -11.41 6.52 -11.75
N ALA A 127 -12.24 7.15 -10.92
CA ALA A 127 -12.17 8.58 -10.63
C ALA A 127 -12.25 8.82 -9.13
N PHE A 128 -11.77 9.97 -8.68
CA PHE A 128 -12.04 10.46 -7.33
C PHE A 128 -13.44 11.07 -7.26
N ASP A 129 -14.13 10.83 -6.14
CA ASP A 129 -15.32 11.58 -5.78
C ASP A 129 -14.95 12.84 -4.95
N GLY A 130 -15.97 13.57 -4.48
CA GLY A 130 -15.77 14.80 -3.69
C GLY A 130 -14.99 14.62 -2.38
N ASP A 131 -14.92 13.40 -1.87
CA ASP A 131 -14.19 13.03 -0.64
C ASP A 131 -12.82 12.37 -0.92
N TYR A 132 -12.36 12.42 -2.17
CA TYR A 132 -11.15 11.73 -2.64
C TYR A 132 -11.20 10.20 -2.49
N ASN A 133 -12.38 9.60 -2.39
CA ASN A 133 -12.54 8.17 -2.52
C ASN A 133 -12.57 7.78 -4.00
N THR A 134 -12.09 6.59 -4.28
CA THR A 134 -12.08 6.10 -5.67
C THR A 134 -13.40 5.43 -6.01
N THR A 135 -14.06 5.90 -7.06
CA THR A 135 -15.32 5.38 -7.60
C THR A 135 -15.15 4.91 -9.05
N PHE A 136 -16.10 4.11 -9.54
CA PHE A 136 -16.15 3.67 -10.92
C PHE A 136 -17.12 4.54 -11.72
N VAL A 137 -16.61 5.13 -12.80
CA VAL A 137 -17.42 5.85 -13.77
C VAL A 137 -17.55 4.99 -15.03
N PHE A 138 -18.79 4.71 -15.41
CA PHE A 138 -19.05 3.93 -16.60
C PHE A 138 -19.22 4.86 -17.79
N PRO A 139 -18.50 4.66 -18.91
CA PRO A 139 -18.74 5.43 -20.12
C PRO A 139 -20.14 5.12 -20.61
N GLU A 140 -20.89 6.16 -20.98
CA GLU A 140 -22.18 5.98 -21.63
C GLU A 140 -22.02 5.11 -22.87
N LYS A 141 -22.66 3.95 -22.88
CA LYS A 141 -22.75 3.12 -24.07
C LYS A 141 -23.58 3.90 -25.07
N LYS A 142 -22.99 4.48 -26.11
CA LYS A 142 -23.73 4.90 -27.29
C LYS A 142 -24.48 3.67 -27.77
N CYS A 143 -25.78 3.59 -27.50
CA CYS A 143 -26.66 2.58 -28.06
C CYS A 143 -26.53 2.64 -29.58
N LYS A 144 -25.89 1.65 -30.18
CA LYS A 144 -26.04 1.41 -31.60
C LYS A 144 -27.50 1.01 -31.78
N SER A 145 -28.33 1.97 -32.19
CA SER A 145 -29.69 1.73 -32.62
C SER A 145 -29.63 0.72 -33.79
N SER A 146 -29.95 -0.52 -33.47
CA SER A 146 -30.22 -1.52 -34.49
C SER A 146 -31.60 -1.23 -35.09
N TYR A 147 -31.63 -0.49 -36.20
CA TYR A 147 -32.81 -0.40 -37.01
C TYR A 147 -33.16 -1.81 -37.51
N PRO A 148 -34.38 -2.32 -37.35
CA PRO A 148 -34.77 -3.57 -37.93
C PRO A 148 -34.88 -3.36 -39.46
N LYS A 149 -34.08 -4.11 -40.25
CA LYS A 149 -34.24 -4.17 -41.70
C LYS A 149 -35.63 -4.73 -41.99
N LYS A 150 -36.52 -3.90 -42.56
CA LYS A 150 -37.78 -4.35 -43.15
C LYS A 150 -37.45 -5.34 -44.28
N ARG A 151 -37.94 -6.57 -44.13
CA ARG A 151 -37.99 -7.51 -45.28
C ARG A 151 -39.10 -7.05 -46.21
N LYS A 152 -38.75 -6.91 -47.53
CA LYS A 152 -39.71 -6.92 -48.64
C LYS A 152 -39.97 -8.35 -49.00
#